data_9cce9f34f5cac3b8e87affbb8d69f89f
#
_entry.id   9cce9f34f5cac3b8e87affbb8d69f89f
#
_cell.length_a   1.000
_cell.length_b   1.000
_cell.length_c   1.000
_cell.angle_alpha   90.00
_cell.angle_beta   90.00
_cell.angle_gamma   90.00
#
_symmetry.space_group_name_H-M   'P 1'
#
loop_
_entity.id
_entity.type
_entity.pdbx_description
1 polymer ?
#
loop_
_entity_poly.entity_id
_entity_poly.type
_entity_poly.pdbx_seq_one_letter_code
_entity_poly.pdbx_strand_id
1 'polypeptide(L)'
;MDDITRNNYMRAVNRIIQQYTVSPEVCLHGWIILIDDRIWINTTGCFLWDTRDKAVRAFYNHMKWRASRIMREENNETFSTSLYHNYWKIFKEILGDRLQIKQI
;
A
#
# COMPACT_ATOMS: atom_id res chain seq x y z
N MET A 1 16.26 -8.33 -5.24
CA MET A 1 15.09 -8.36 -6.14
C MET A 1 15.54 -7.90 -7.52
N ASP A 2 15.20 -8.65 -8.56
CA ASP A 2 15.55 -8.25 -9.91
C ASP A 2 14.67 -7.10 -10.41
N ASP A 3 15.09 -6.44 -11.51
CA ASP A 3 14.42 -5.26 -12.02
C ASP A 3 13.02 -5.58 -12.57
N ILE A 4 12.83 -6.77 -13.14
CA ILE A 4 11.54 -7.19 -13.68
C ILE A 4 10.52 -7.34 -12.56
N THR A 5 10.88 -8.03 -11.49
CA THR A 5 10.02 -8.21 -10.32
C THR A 5 9.68 -6.87 -9.67
N ARG A 6 10.68 -5.98 -9.52
CA ARG A 6 10.47 -4.65 -8.99
C ARG A 6 9.49 -3.85 -9.83
N ASN A 7 9.62 -3.89 -11.15
CA ASN A 7 8.70 -3.19 -12.06
C ASN A 7 7.28 -3.74 -11.99
N ASN A 8 7.13 -5.05 -11.83
CA ASN A 8 5.83 -5.69 -11.67
C ASN A 8 5.16 -5.24 -10.37
N TYR A 9 5.92 -5.18 -9.26
CA TYR A 9 5.43 -4.63 -8.00
C TYR A 9 5.02 -3.17 -8.14
N MET A 10 5.84 -2.37 -8.83
CA MET A 10 5.56 -0.95 -9.04
C MET A 10 4.23 -0.74 -9.78
N ARG A 11 3.96 -1.54 -10.83
CA ARG A 11 2.68 -1.48 -11.56
C ARG A 11 1.50 -1.87 -10.67
N ALA A 12 1.67 -2.94 -9.88
CA ALA A 12 0.63 -3.37 -8.93
C ALA A 12 0.33 -2.29 -7.90
N VAL A 13 1.37 -1.68 -7.31
CA VAL A 13 1.23 -0.61 -6.34
C VAL A 13 0.51 0.59 -6.95
N ASN A 14 0.89 1.04 -8.13
CA ASN A 14 0.24 2.16 -8.81
C ASN A 14 -1.24 1.90 -9.08
N ARG A 15 -1.59 0.68 -9.46
CA ARG A 15 -2.97 0.28 -9.68
C ARG A 15 -3.79 0.33 -8.39
N ILE A 16 -3.22 -0.12 -7.28
CA ILE A 16 -3.86 -0.05 -5.97
C ILE A 16 -4.10 1.40 -5.55
N ILE A 17 -3.11 2.27 -5.75
CA ILE A 17 -3.23 3.69 -5.43
C ILE A 17 -4.43 4.30 -6.16
N GLN A 18 -4.61 4.00 -7.42
CA GLN A 18 -5.74 4.53 -8.21
C GLN A 18 -7.09 4.07 -7.67
N GLN A 19 -7.17 2.83 -7.18
CA GLN A 19 -8.44 2.24 -6.73
C GLN A 19 -8.81 2.57 -5.29
N TYR A 20 -7.83 2.81 -4.42
CA TYR A 20 -8.03 2.87 -2.98
C TYR A 20 -7.58 4.19 -2.35
N THR A 21 -7.62 5.29 -3.09
CA THR A 21 -7.34 6.61 -2.54
C THR A 21 -8.47 7.58 -2.81
N VAL A 22 -8.61 8.57 -1.92
CA VAL A 22 -9.56 9.67 -2.05
C VAL A 22 -8.89 11.00 -1.77
N SER A 23 -9.55 12.09 -2.12
CA SER A 23 -9.07 13.44 -1.84
C SER A 23 -9.08 13.73 -0.34
N PRO A 24 -8.05 14.42 0.21
CA PRO A 24 -7.90 14.65 1.65
C PRO A 24 -8.71 15.86 2.16
N GLU A 25 -9.96 16.01 1.76
CA GLU A 25 -10.77 17.18 2.08
C GLU A 25 -11.64 17.00 3.33
N VAL A 26 -11.40 15.98 4.15
CA VAL A 26 -12.25 15.66 5.30
C VAL A 26 -11.54 16.00 6.59
N CYS A 27 -12.22 16.71 7.50
CA CYS A 27 -11.73 17.03 8.85
C CYS A 27 -11.92 15.85 9.78
N LEU A 28 -10.81 15.19 10.16
CA LEU A 28 -10.81 13.97 10.97
C LEU A 28 -9.70 14.03 12.02
N HIS A 29 -9.82 13.18 13.04
CA HIS A 29 -8.79 13.00 14.08
C HIS A 29 -8.32 11.56 14.09
N GLY A 30 -7.00 11.35 14.07
CA GLY A 30 -6.39 10.03 14.10
C GLY A 30 -5.20 9.94 13.16
N TRP A 31 -4.91 8.72 12.71
CA TRP A 31 -3.79 8.44 11.80
C TRP A 31 -4.31 8.04 10.43
N ILE A 32 -3.76 8.67 9.42
CA ILE A 32 -4.09 8.36 8.02
C ILE A 32 -2.82 7.99 7.26
N ILE A 33 -3.02 7.32 6.14
CA ILE A 33 -1.96 7.05 5.19
C ILE A 33 -2.24 7.84 3.92
N LEU A 34 -1.26 8.64 3.52
CA LEU A 34 -1.31 9.42 2.28
C LEU A 34 -0.41 8.77 1.24
N ILE A 35 -0.93 8.63 0.04
CA ILE A 35 -0.17 8.18 -1.12
C ILE A 35 -0.45 9.17 -2.25
N ASP A 36 0.60 9.81 -2.75
CA ASP A 36 0.49 10.88 -3.75
C ASP A 36 -0.45 12.00 -3.28
N ASP A 37 -0.36 12.34 -1.98
CA ASP A 37 -1.17 13.36 -1.31
C ASP A 37 -2.67 13.04 -1.25
N ARG A 38 -3.03 11.77 -1.46
CA ARG A 38 -4.42 11.29 -1.36
C ARG A 38 -4.54 10.30 -0.22
N ILE A 39 -5.68 10.32 0.48
CA ILE A 39 -5.95 9.41 1.60
C ILE A 39 -6.19 8.00 1.07
N TRP A 40 -5.40 7.05 1.57
CA TRP A 40 -5.62 5.65 1.26
C TRP A 40 -6.80 5.08 2.04
N ILE A 41 -7.64 4.30 1.34
CA ILE A 41 -8.80 3.60 1.91
C ILE A 41 -8.61 2.10 1.70
N ASN A 42 -8.89 1.29 2.74
CA ASN A 42 -8.83 -0.17 2.58
C ASN A 42 -10.11 -0.72 1.93
N THR A 43 -10.17 -2.03 1.73
CA THR A 43 -11.29 -2.70 1.07
C THR A 43 -12.62 -2.58 1.82
N THR A 44 -12.59 -2.33 3.13
CA THR A 44 -13.79 -2.14 3.95
C THR A 44 -14.22 -0.68 4.06
N GLY A 45 -13.51 0.22 3.39
CA GLY A 45 -13.80 1.65 3.44
C GLY A 45 -13.17 2.38 4.62
N CYS A 46 -12.32 1.71 5.39
CA CYS A 46 -11.62 2.32 6.52
C CYS A 46 -10.40 3.10 6.03
N PHE A 47 -10.21 4.32 6.52
CA PHE A 47 -9.09 5.19 6.15
C PHE A 47 -8.49 5.93 7.35
N LEU A 48 -9.01 5.71 8.56
CA LEU A 48 -8.60 6.38 9.78
C LEU A 48 -8.35 5.34 10.87
N TRP A 49 -7.25 5.47 11.58
CA TRP A 49 -6.87 4.56 12.66
C TRP A 49 -6.51 5.32 13.93
N ASP A 50 -6.70 4.68 15.07
CA ASP A 50 -6.40 5.27 16.38
C ASP A 50 -4.91 5.47 16.62
N THR A 51 -4.09 4.57 16.10
CA THR A 51 -2.64 4.60 16.30
C THR A 51 -1.92 4.44 14.98
N ARG A 52 -0.66 4.92 14.96
CA ARG A 52 0.22 4.77 13.82
C ARG A 52 0.44 3.29 13.47
N ASP A 53 0.62 2.44 14.47
CA ASP A 53 0.88 1.00 14.26
C ASP A 53 -0.31 0.31 13.61
N LYS A 54 -1.53 0.66 14.00
CA LYS A 54 -2.75 0.12 13.38
C LYS A 54 -2.85 0.53 11.92
N ALA A 55 -2.55 1.79 11.61
CA ALA A 55 -2.56 2.29 10.23
C ALA A 55 -1.52 1.56 9.37
N VAL A 56 -0.29 1.43 9.87
CA VAL A 56 0.79 0.74 9.17
C VAL A 56 0.45 -0.73 8.92
N ARG A 57 -0.09 -1.42 9.91
CA ARG A 57 -0.49 -2.84 9.77
C ARG A 57 -1.59 -3.01 8.73
N ALA A 58 -2.60 -2.15 8.78
CA ALA A 58 -3.70 -2.20 7.83
C ALA A 58 -3.20 -1.99 6.40
N PHE A 59 -2.34 -1.00 6.20
CA PHE A 59 -1.74 -0.72 4.90
C PHE A 59 -0.87 -1.87 4.42
N TYR A 60 0.02 -2.37 5.26
CA TYR A 60 0.90 -3.49 4.94
C TYR A 60 0.12 -4.72 4.51
N ASN A 61 -0.90 -5.10 5.28
CA ASN A 61 -1.73 -6.27 4.97
C ASN A 61 -2.49 -6.09 3.66
N HIS A 62 -3.07 -4.92 3.45
CA HIS A 62 -3.77 -4.60 2.20
C HIS A 62 -2.85 -4.71 1.00
N MET A 63 -1.69 -4.06 1.05
CA MET A 63 -0.73 -4.04 -0.05
C MET A 63 -0.19 -5.44 -0.34
N LYS A 64 0.10 -6.21 0.69
CA LYS A 64 0.57 -7.58 0.58
C LYS A 64 -0.41 -8.44 -0.22
N TRP A 65 -1.68 -8.42 0.17
CA TRP A 65 -2.70 -9.25 -0.48
C TRP A 65 -3.04 -8.76 -1.88
N ARG A 66 -3.20 -7.46 -2.06
CA ARG A 66 -3.57 -6.89 -3.36
C ARG A 66 -2.44 -6.98 -4.37
N ALA A 67 -1.21 -6.67 -3.98
CA ALA A 67 -0.06 -6.78 -4.86
C ALA A 67 0.17 -8.24 -5.28
N SER A 68 0.06 -9.19 -4.33
CA SER A 68 0.16 -10.62 -4.62
C SER A 68 -0.83 -11.06 -5.69
N ARG A 69 -2.08 -10.62 -5.52
CA ARG A 69 -3.17 -10.98 -6.41
C ARG A 69 -2.95 -10.39 -7.80
N ILE A 70 -2.60 -9.13 -7.89
CA ILE A 70 -2.37 -8.45 -9.17
C ILE A 70 -1.18 -9.07 -9.90
N MET A 71 -0.09 -9.35 -9.21
CA MET A 71 1.08 -9.97 -9.81
C MET A 71 0.80 -11.37 -10.32
N ARG A 72 -0.02 -12.14 -9.60
CA ARG A 72 -0.44 -13.46 -10.03
C ARG A 72 -1.33 -13.41 -11.26
N GLU A 73 -2.29 -12.49 -11.28
CA GLU A 73 -3.25 -12.36 -12.38
C GLU A 73 -2.63 -11.78 -13.65
N GLU A 74 -1.76 -10.78 -13.52
CA GLU A 74 -1.23 -10.04 -14.66
C GLU A 74 0.11 -10.59 -15.18
N ASN A 75 0.95 -11.14 -14.29
CA ASN A 75 2.31 -11.50 -14.62
C ASN A 75 2.60 -13.00 -14.48
N ASN A 76 1.62 -13.80 -14.08
CA ASN A 76 1.78 -15.24 -13.82
C ASN A 76 2.89 -15.56 -12.80
N GLU A 77 3.19 -14.61 -11.91
CA GLU A 77 4.22 -14.79 -10.91
C GLU A 77 3.64 -15.41 -9.64
N THR A 78 4.34 -16.43 -9.14
CA THR A 78 4.02 -17.03 -7.85
C THR A 78 4.80 -16.31 -6.77
N PHE A 79 4.12 -15.85 -5.73
CA PHE A 79 4.78 -15.23 -4.58
C PHE A 79 5.58 -16.25 -3.82
N SER A 80 6.89 -16.01 -3.67
CA SER A 80 7.70 -16.82 -2.78
C SER A 80 7.46 -16.36 -1.34
N THR A 81 7.38 -17.32 -0.42
CA THR A 81 7.19 -17.04 1.01
C THR A 81 8.32 -16.19 1.61
N SER A 82 9.51 -16.25 1.03
CA SER A 82 10.65 -15.44 1.46
C SER A 82 10.44 -13.95 1.24
N LEU A 83 9.61 -13.56 0.26
CA LEU A 83 9.26 -12.16 0.02
C LEU A 83 8.27 -11.62 1.05
N TYR A 84 7.50 -12.48 1.72
CA TYR A 84 6.49 -12.06 2.69
C TYR A 84 7.06 -11.27 3.88
N HIS A 85 8.27 -11.58 4.29
CA HIS A 85 8.88 -10.93 5.45
C HIS A 85 9.41 -9.52 5.15
N ASN A 86 9.50 -9.14 3.88
CA ASN A 86 10.10 -7.88 3.44
C ASN A 86 9.14 -6.94 2.71
N TYR A 87 7.83 -7.20 2.73
CA TYR A 87 6.85 -6.40 2.00
C TYR A 87 6.87 -4.93 2.35
N TRP A 88 6.91 -4.62 3.64
CA TRP A 88 6.94 -3.24 4.07
C TRP A 88 8.15 -2.50 3.51
N LYS A 89 9.32 -3.14 3.55
CA LYS A 89 10.54 -2.61 2.98
C LYS A 89 10.39 -2.36 1.48
N ILE A 90 9.84 -3.34 0.77
CA ILE A 90 9.64 -3.27 -0.68
C ILE A 90 8.68 -2.12 -1.03
N PHE A 91 7.54 -2.04 -0.38
CA PHE A 91 6.55 -1.01 -0.65
C PHE A 91 7.06 0.37 -0.26
N LYS A 92 7.76 0.49 0.84
CA LYS A 92 8.37 1.75 1.27
C LYS A 92 9.43 2.22 0.27
N GLU A 93 10.23 1.30 -0.26
CA GLU A 93 11.24 1.61 -1.27
C GLU A 93 10.60 2.04 -2.60
N ILE A 94 9.58 1.33 -3.07
CA ILE A 94 8.87 1.65 -4.31
C ILE A 94 8.12 2.98 -4.19
N LEU A 95 7.42 3.19 -3.09
CA LEU A 95 6.63 4.40 -2.87
C LEU A 95 7.48 5.62 -2.53
N GLY A 96 8.59 5.40 -1.79
CA GLY A 96 9.50 6.49 -1.42
C GLY A 96 8.76 7.63 -0.72
N ASP A 97 8.94 8.85 -1.19
CA ASP A 97 8.32 10.05 -0.64
C ASP A 97 6.82 10.17 -0.94
N ARG A 98 6.29 9.30 -1.81
CA ARG A 98 4.86 9.26 -2.12
C ARG A 98 4.02 8.78 -0.93
N LEU A 99 4.63 7.99 -0.05
CA LEU A 99 3.97 7.40 1.12
C LEU A 99 4.24 8.26 2.35
N GLN A 100 3.17 8.72 2.98
CA GLN A 100 3.24 9.45 4.24
C GLN A 100 2.27 8.85 5.25
N ILE A 101 2.70 8.75 6.49
CA ILE A 101 1.86 8.32 7.60
C ILE A 101 1.71 9.53 8.49
N LYS A 102 0.49 10.06 8.58
CA LYS A 102 0.26 11.38 9.17
C LYS A 102 -0.82 11.31 10.25
N GLN A 103 -0.57 12.02 11.33
CA GLN A 103 -1.58 12.27 12.37
C GLN A 103 -2.36 13.54 12.02
N ILE A 104 -3.66 13.42 12.14
CA ILE A 104 -4.57 14.56 11.92
C ILE A 104 -5.50 14.76 13.10
#